data_b9bda63a721b9b0a0988f9b217dc94bd
#
_entry.id   b9bda63a721b9b0a0988f9b217dc94bd
#
_cell.length_a   1.000
_cell.length_b   1.000
_cell.length_c   1.000
_cell.angle_alpha   90.00
_cell.angle_beta   90.00
_cell.angle_gamma   90.00
#
_symmetry.space_group_name_H-M   'P 1'
#
loop_
_entity.id
_entity.type
_entity.pdbx_description
1 polymer ?
#
loop_
_entity_poly.entity_id
_entity_poly.type
_entity_poly.pdbx_seq_one_letter_code
_entity_poly.pdbx_strand_id
1 'polypeptide(L)'
;MKKLRHYFVAVALAVTAFAGCTEKKAETASSPFVQRDGASFVLDGKEYRYVGTNFWYGAILGSEGQGGDRQRLCRELDKLHELGLDNLRILVGSDGERGVTTKVEPTLQVAPGVYNDTILAGLDYLLQQMGQRGMKAVLYLNNSWEWSGGYGFYLEQAGAGKQPRPNEDGYQAFMQAMAQYALNDQAHKLFYQYVRDIIGRTNRYTNVAYVDDPAIMAWQIGNEPRAFSDESKEPFAKWLSEASALIRELDKNHLISIGSEGIWGCENDTALYERVSADPNIDYMNAHIWPYNWNWAKKDSLQENIQRACDNSGEYLKEHIRLARKLQKPLVVEEFGYPRDDFRYDAGSPTTARDQYYDYIFRMAMGDSIVKGCNFWAWGGEARPVHQEQWQVGDPYCGDPAQEAQGLNSVFDCDSSTIAIIMKYKQ
;
A
#
# COMPACT_ATOMS: atom_id res chain seq x y z
N MET A 1 31.17 -75.02 63.44
CA MET A 1 31.77 -74.06 62.52
C MET A 1 30.73 -73.72 61.43
N LYS A 2 29.98 -72.63 61.56
CA LYS A 2 29.01 -72.16 60.55
C LYS A 2 29.46 -70.78 60.02
N LYS A 3 29.70 -70.73 58.69
CA LYS A 3 30.11 -69.50 58.02
C LYS A 3 28.87 -68.64 57.79
N LEU A 4 28.92 -67.38 58.24
CA LEU A 4 27.93 -66.36 57.99
C LEU A 4 28.26 -65.72 56.64
N ARG A 5 27.29 -65.71 55.68
CA ARG A 5 27.38 -65.00 54.45
C ARG A 5 26.68 -63.65 54.61
N HIS A 6 27.42 -62.58 54.40
CA HIS A 6 26.88 -61.23 54.35
C HIS A 6 26.38 -60.94 52.90
N TYR A 7 25.13 -60.56 52.73
CA TYR A 7 24.59 -60.03 51.46
C TYR A 7 24.72 -58.50 51.50
N PHE A 8 25.48 -57.97 50.58
CA PHE A 8 25.42 -56.51 50.28
C PHE A 8 24.31 -56.26 49.32
N VAL A 9 23.33 -55.41 49.68
CA VAL A 9 22.31 -54.89 48.79
C VAL A 9 22.82 -53.56 48.23
N ALA A 10 23.13 -53.51 46.95
CA ALA A 10 23.45 -52.30 46.24
C ALA A 10 22.17 -51.60 45.82
N VAL A 11 21.89 -50.42 46.37
CA VAL A 11 20.81 -49.55 45.92
C VAL A 11 21.34 -48.69 44.77
N ALA A 12 20.87 -48.94 43.57
CA ALA A 12 21.16 -48.12 42.40
C ALA A 12 20.20 -46.91 42.38
N LEU A 13 20.71 -45.70 42.62
CA LEU A 13 19.98 -44.45 42.37
C LEU A 13 19.98 -44.17 40.87
N ALA A 14 18.82 -44.29 40.25
CA ALA A 14 18.63 -43.82 38.89
C ALA A 14 18.41 -42.29 38.91
N VAL A 15 19.42 -41.55 38.45
CA VAL A 15 19.31 -40.09 38.18
C VAL A 15 18.71 -39.94 36.77
N THR A 16 17.42 -39.62 36.69
CA THR A 16 16.78 -39.20 35.44
C THR A 16 17.20 -37.77 35.11
N ALA A 17 18.14 -37.61 34.19
CA ALA A 17 18.49 -36.33 33.62
C ALA A 17 17.34 -35.92 32.66
N PHE A 18 16.57 -34.91 33.05
CA PHE A 18 15.68 -34.21 32.13
C PHE A 18 16.56 -33.37 31.19
N ALA A 19 16.79 -33.88 29.99
CA ALA A 19 17.32 -33.09 28.89
C ALA A 19 16.20 -32.14 28.42
N GLY A 20 16.22 -30.91 28.87
CA GLY A 20 15.41 -29.84 28.32
C GLY A 20 15.87 -29.59 26.86
N CYS A 21 15.11 -30.05 25.88
CA CYS A 21 15.24 -29.59 24.51
C CYS A 21 14.84 -28.10 24.47
N THR A 22 15.81 -27.22 24.61
CA THR A 22 15.67 -25.86 24.09
C THR A 22 15.69 -25.98 22.59
N GLU A 23 14.53 -25.87 21.94
CA GLU A 23 14.45 -25.61 20.51
C GLU A 23 15.26 -24.34 20.25
N LYS A 24 16.45 -24.48 19.67
CA LYS A 24 17.13 -23.37 19.03
C LYS A 24 16.21 -22.92 17.90
N LYS A 25 15.57 -21.75 18.07
CA LYS A 25 15.02 -21.02 16.92
C LYS A 25 16.13 -20.97 15.88
N ALA A 26 15.88 -21.56 14.71
CA ALA A 26 16.80 -21.44 13.58
C ALA A 26 17.01 -19.94 13.36
N GLU A 27 18.26 -19.48 13.40
CA GLU A 27 18.60 -18.13 12.99
C GLU A 27 18.10 -18.00 11.55
N THR A 28 17.10 -17.15 11.32
CA THR A 28 16.64 -16.79 9.99
C THR A 28 17.84 -16.21 9.26
N ALA A 29 18.19 -16.80 8.13
CA ALA A 29 19.29 -16.30 7.30
C ALA A 29 19.06 -14.82 6.98
N SER A 30 20.09 -13.99 7.13
CA SER A 30 20.04 -12.57 6.78
C SER A 30 19.65 -12.44 5.29
N SER A 31 18.61 -11.68 5.01
CA SER A 31 18.10 -11.41 3.67
C SER A 31 17.93 -9.91 3.49
N PRO A 32 18.42 -9.31 2.40
CA PRO A 32 18.21 -7.89 2.12
C PRO A 32 16.76 -7.56 1.74
N PHE A 33 15.95 -8.59 1.47
CA PHE A 33 14.53 -8.47 1.16
C PHE A 33 13.70 -8.51 2.44
N VAL A 34 12.64 -7.71 2.47
CA VAL A 34 11.62 -7.88 3.50
C VAL A 34 10.89 -9.20 3.26
N GLN A 35 10.88 -10.06 4.24
CA GLN A 35 10.25 -11.38 4.17
C GLN A 35 9.09 -11.48 5.16
N ARG A 36 8.16 -12.41 4.89
CA ARG A 36 7.12 -12.76 5.86
C ARG A 36 7.56 -13.96 6.68
N ASP A 37 7.44 -13.84 8.00
CA ASP A 37 7.56 -14.95 8.96
C ASP A 37 6.29 -15.02 9.80
N GLY A 38 5.38 -15.94 9.44
CA GLY A 38 4.07 -16.03 10.06
C GLY A 38 3.27 -14.73 9.92
N ALA A 39 2.97 -14.10 11.05
CA ALA A 39 2.25 -12.84 11.16
C ALA A 39 3.18 -11.62 11.30
N SER A 40 4.46 -11.76 10.97
CA SER A 40 5.46 -10.70 11.05
C SER A 40 6.15 -10.45 9.72
N PHE A 41 6.73 -9.26 9.57
CA PHE A 41 7.77 -9.00 8.58
C PHE A 41 9.14 -9.11 9.24
N VAL A 42 10.12 -9.58 8.46
CA VAL A 42 11.51 -9.71 8.86
C VAL A 42 12.42 -9.10 7.79
N LEU A 43 13.38 -8.29 8.21
CA LEU A 43 14.44 -7.74 7.37
C LEU A 43 15.77 -7.95 8.07
N ASP A 44 16.75 -8.55 7.39
CA ASP A 44 18.06 -8.87 7.95
C ASP A 44 17.99 -9.64 9.29
N GLY A 45 17.04 -10.58 9.39
CA GLY A 45 16.84 -11.41 10.58
C GLY A 45 16.16 -10.70 11.76
N LYS A 46 15.74 -9.46 11.60
CA LYS A 46 15.05 -8.66 12.63
C LYS A 46 13.60 -8.40 12.24
N GLU A 47 12.74 -8.25 13.24
CA GLU A 47 11.38 -7.79 12.98
C GLU A 47 11.41 -6.44 12.26
N TYR A 48 10.66 -6.35 11.14
CA TYR A 48 10.46 -5.13 10.38
C TYR A 48 9.05 -4.62 10.60
N ARG A 49 8.95 -3.43 11.14
CA ARG A 49 7.69 -2.74 11.41
C ARG A 49 7.89 -1.26 11.12
N TYR A 50 6.91 -0.59 10.52
CA TYR A 50 7.13 0.77 10.04
C TYR A 50 5.91 1.68 10.13
N VAL A 51 6.17 2.97 10.22
CA VAL A 51 5.30 4.05 9.80
C VAL A 51 5.84 4.57 8.46
N GLY A 52 4.98 4.72 7.48
CA GLY A 52 5.34 5.17 6.16
C GLY A 52 4.31 6.15 5.59
N THR A 53 4.41 6.40 4.31
CA THR A 53 3.47 7.29 3.61
C THR A 53 3.22 6.85 2.18
N ASN A 54 2.11 7.34 1.61
CA ASN A 54 1.89 7.31 0.18
C ASN A 54 2.69 8.42 -0.50
N PHE A 55 3.41 8.06 -1.55
CA PHE A 55 4.23 8.94 -2.38
C PHE A 55 4.00 8.59 -3.85
N TRP A 56 2.71 8.57 -4.24
CA TRP A 56 2.23 8.04 -5.51
C TRP A 56 2.92 8.66 -6.73
N TYR A 57 3.28 9.94 -6.66
CA TYR A 57 3.89 10.69 -7.76
C TYR A 57 5.42 10.53 -7.88
N GLY A 58 6.03 9.69 -7.08
CA GLY A 58 7.49 9.56 -6.99
C GLY A 58 8.17 9.19 -8.32
N ALA A 59 7.56 8.30 -9.12
CA ALA A 59 8.09 7.92 -10.43
C ALA A 59 8.06 9.10 -11.42
N ILE A 60 7.01 9.92 -11.40
CA ILE A 60 6.91 11.12 -12.24
C ILE A 60 7.97 12.14 -11.80
N LEU A 61 8.08 12.39 -10.51
CA LEU A 61 9.07 13.33 -9.95
C LEU A 61 10.50 12.91 -10.27
N GLY A 62 10.78 11.58 -10.29
CA GLY A 62 12.09 11.02 -10.68
C GLY A 62 12.41 11.09 -12.17
N SER A 63 11.44 11.46 -13.01
CA SER A 63 11.62 11.52 -14.47
C SER A 63 12.39 12.78 -14.92
N GLU A 64 12.87 12.77 -16.17
CA GLU A 64 13.45 13.93 -16.84
C GLU A 64 12.45 14.61 -17.79
N GLY A 65 11.19 14.19 -17.73
CA GLY A 65 10.12 14.71 -18.57
C GLY A 65 9.19 15.67 -17.84
N GLN A 66 7.99 15.82 -18.39
CA GLN A 66 6.94 16.65 -17.82
C GLN A 66 6.66 16.22 -16.36
N GLY A 67 6.66 17.18 -15.46
CA GLY A 67 6.42 16.95 -14.03
C GLY A 67 7.60 16.39 -13.25
N GLY A 68 8.73 16.11 -13.92
CA GLY A 68 9.95 15.64 -13.27
C GLY A 68 10.71 16.75 -12.55
N ASP A 69 11.20 16.43 -11.36
CA ASP A 69 12.12 17.28 -10.57
C ASP A 69 12.96 16.38 -9.64
N ARG A 70 14.06 15.87 -10.16
CA ARG A 70 14.96 14.99 -9.44
C ARG A 70 15.61 15.64 -8.21
N GLN A 71 15.80 16.95 -8.25
CA GLN A 71 16.37 17.66 -7.11
C GLN A 71 15.35 17.70 -5.96
N ARG A 72 14.10 18.03 -6.27
CA ARG A 72 13.01 17.93 -5.29
C ARG A 72 12.86 16.49 -4.79
N LEU A 73 12.86 15.50 -5.68
CA LEU A 73 12.77 14.09 -5.27
C LEU A 73 13.84 13.75 -4.21
N CYS A 74 15.09 14.11 -4.46
CA CYS A 74 16.16 13.84 -3.49
C CYS A 74 15.92 14.55 -2.14
N ARG A 75 15.51 15.82 -2.15
CA ARG A 75 15.18 16.55 -0.90
C ARG A 75 14.02 15.92 -0.14
N GLU A 76 12.95 15.50 -0.86
CA GLU A 76 11.79 14.82 -0.24
C GLU A 76 12.20 13.47 0.38
N LEU A 77 13.01 12.67 -0.32
CA LEU A 77 13.51 11.41 0.20
C LEU A 77 14.45 11.60 1.40
N ASP A 78 15.34 12.60 1.35
CA ASP A 78 16.20 12.96 2.49
C ASP A 78 15.35 13.36 3.69
N LYS A 79 14.33 14.18 3.48
CA LYS A 79 13.42 14.60 4.55
C LYS A 79 12.62 13.45 5.13
N LEU A 80 12.06 12.58 4.30
CA LEU A 80 11.33 11.39 4.76
C LEU A 80 12.24 10.45 5.55
N HIS A 81 13.46 10.22 5.06
CA HIS A 81 14.47 9.40 5.76
C HIS A 81 14.86 10.00 7.14
N GLU A 82 15.09 11.31 7.23
CA GLU A 82 15.34 12.00 8.50
C GLU A 82 14.20 11.83 9.49
N LEU A 83 12.96 11.82 9.00
CA LEU A 83 11.77 11.56 9.79
C LEU A 83 11.61 10.07 10.15
N GLY A 84 12.39 9.16 9.57
CA GLY A 84 12.26 7.71 9.73
C GLY A 84 11.05 7.12 9.01
N LEU A 85 10.58 7.79 7.96
CA LEU A 85 9.48 7.35 7.09
C LEU A 85 10.07 6.63 5.87
N ASP A 86 10.70 5.49 6.11
CA ASP A 86 11.50 4.77 5.12
C ASP A 86 10.70 3.78 4.26
N ASN A 87 9.38 3.73 4.40
CA ASN A 87 8.51 2.90 3.57
C ASN A 87 7.54 3.78 2.78
N LEU A 88 7.63 3.71 1.46
CA LEU A 88 6.82 4.52 0.56
C LEU A 88 5.95 3.64 -0.33
N ARG A 89 4.64 3.96 -0.40
CA ARG A 89 3.71 3.33 -1.34
C ARG A 89 3.61 4.18 -2.59
N ILE A 90 3.86 3.60 -3.76
CA ILE A 90 4.17 4.29 -5.00
C ILE A 90 3.35 3.72 -6.16
N LEU A 91 2.75 4.61 -6.96
CA LEU A 91 2.15 4.25 -8.25
C LEU A 91 3.25 3.98 -9.27
N VAL A 92 3.23 2.82 -9.92
CA VAL A 92 4.14 2.51 -11.04
C VAL A 92 3.93 3.50 -12.18
N GLY A 93 2.67 3.77 -12.54
CA GLY A 93 2.30 4.81 -13.50
C GLY A 93 0.81 4.77 -13.83
N SER A 94 0.33 5.83 -14.47
CA SER A 94 -1.06 5.94 -14.91
C SER A 94 -1.25 5.40 -16.33
N ASP A 95 -2.49 4.99 -16.64
CA ASP A 95 -2.88 4.41 -17.94
C ASP A 95 -3.88 5.29 -18.68
N GLY A 96 -3.90 5.17 -20.01
CA GLY A 96 -4.93 5.74 -20.90
C GLY A 96 -4.58 7.09 -21.49
N GLU A 97 -5.58 7.74 -22.08
CA GLU A 97 -5.40 8.99 -22.82
C GLU A 97 -4.94 10.15 -21.93
N ARG A 98 -4.25 11.11 -22.57
CA ARG A 98 -3.83 12.38 -21.94
C ARG A 98 -4.96 13.43 -22.06
N GLY A 99 -4.83 14.51 -21.26
CA GLY A 99 -5.76 15.63 -21.30
C GLY A 99 -7.05 15.40 -20.52
N VAL A 100 -7.10 14.39 -19.68
CA VAL A 100 -8.21 14.15 -18.73
C VAL A 100 -7.89 14.86 -17.44
N THR A 101 -8.63 15.90 -17.12
CA THR A 101 -8.33 16.82 -16.00
C THR A 101 -8.30 16.15 -14.63
N THR A 102 -9.04 15.06 -14.46
CA THR A 102 -9.12 14.30 -13.19
C THR A 102 -8.11 13.15 -13.11
N LYS A 103 -7.28 12.98 -14.14
CA LYS A 103 -6.34 11.87 -14.23
C LYS A 103 -4.88 12.35 -14.08
N VAL A 104 -4.09 11.51 -13.44
CA VAL A 104 -2.64 11.72 -13.30
C VAL A 104 -1.96 11.77 -14.65
N GLU A 105 -1.22 12.83 -14.90
CA GLU A 105 -0.34 13.01 -16.06
C GLU A 105 1.10 13.32 -15.60
N PRO A 106 2.12 12.96 -16.40
CA PRO A 106 2.03 12.24 -17.68
C PRO A 106 1.67 10.76 -17.51
N THR A 107 1.03 10.22 -18.54
CA THR A 107 0.61 8.82 -18.58
C THR A 107 1.79 7.90 -18.85
N LEU A 108 1.88 6.77 -18.15
CA LEU A 108 2.86 5.72 -18.41
C LEU A 108 2.50 4.90 -19.64
N GLN A 109 1.25 4.42 -19.73
CA GLN A 109 0.82 3.50 -20.76
C GLN A 109 -0.36 4.10 -21.51
N VAL A 110 -0.16 4.45 -22.78
CA VAL A 110 -1.22 5.03 -23.65
C VAL A 110 -1.94 3.98 -24.48
N ALA A 111 -1.31 2.85 -24.72
CA ALA A 111 -1.87 1.66 -25.35
C ALA A 111 -1.15 0.43 -24.76
N PRO A 112 -1.74 -0.78 -24.81
CA PRO A 112 -1.12 -1.98 -24.26
C PRO A 112 0.29 -2.21 -24.79
N GLY A 113 1.28 -2.30 -23.86
CA GLY A 113 2.69 -2.48 -24.20
C GLY A 113 3.39 -1.24 -24.76
N VAL A 114 2.73 -0.09 -24.83
CA VAL A 114 3.31 1.18 -25.30
C VAL A 114 3.55 2.10 -24.11
N TYR A 115 4.78 2.07 -23.60
CA TYR A 115 5.16 2.77 -22.37
C TYR A 115 5.88 4.09 -22.65
N ASN A 116 5.63 5.06 -21.78
CA ASN A 116 6.43 6.27 -21.67
C ASN A 116 7.75 5.94 -20.97
N ASP A 117 8.81 5.78 -21.76
CA ASP A 117 10.14 5.41 -21.26
C ASP A 117 10.71 6.44 -20.27
N THR A 118 10.28 7.71 -20.37
CA THR A 118 10.67 8.75 -19.42
C THR A 118 10.15 8.48 -18.00
N ILE A 119 8.91 8.00 -17.88
CA ILE A 119 8.32 7.62 -16.57
C ILE A 119 8.96 6.34 -16.03
N LEU A 120 9.22 5.35 -16.89
CA LEU A 120 9.96 4.15 -16.48
C LEU A 120 11.37 4.49 -15.99
N ALA A 121 12.06 5.42 -16.67
CA ALA A 121 13.35 5.94 -16.21
C ALA A 121 13.22 6.69 -14.87
N GLY A 122 12.11 7.39 -14.66
CA GLY A 122 11.81 8.05 -13.39
C GLY A 122 11.62 7.07 -12.24
N LEU A 123 10.91 5.96 -12.48
CA LEU A 123 10.77 4.87 -11.51
C LEU A 123 12.13 4.22 -11.20
N ASP A 124 12.94 3.94 -12.22
CA ASP A 124 14.31 3.42 -12.04
C ASP A 124 15.14 4.35 -11.15
N TYR A 125 15.09 5.67 -11.41
CA TYR A 125 15.83 6.66 -10.64
C TYR A 125 15.32 6.75 -9.19
N LEU A 126 14.01 6.74 -8.99
CA LEU A 126 13.39 6.71 -7.66
C LEU A 126 13.88 5.50 -6.86
N LEU A 127 13.83 4.28 -7.43
CA LEU A 127 14.28 3.06 -6.75
C LEU A 127 15.77 3.10 -6.42
N GLN A 128 16.62 3.63 -7.34
CA GLN A 128 18.03 3.86 -7.04
C GLN A 128 18.20 4.78 -5.83
N GLN A 129 17.51 5.92 -5.80
CA GLN A 129 17.62 6.90 -4.73
C GLN A 129 17.08 6.37 -3.40
N MET A 130 16.01 5.58 -3.42
CA MET A 130 15.48 4.90 -2.24
C MET A 130 16.46 3.84 -1.73
N GLY A 131 17.01 3.00 -2.62
CA GLY A 131 18.00 1.98 -2.26
C GLY A 131 19.26 2.57 -1.61
N GLN A 132 19.76 3.70 -2.10
CA GLN A 132 20.91 4.43 -1.50
C GLN A 132 20.64 4.90 -0.07
N ARG A 133 19.38 5.11 0.30
CA ARG A 133 18.93 5.54 1.64
C ARG A 133 18.43 4.39 2.51
N GLY A 134 18.45 3.14 2.00
CA GLY A 134 17.90 1.98 2.71
C GLY A 134 16.37 1.96 2.79
N MET A 135 15.71 2.84 2.05
CA MET A 135 14.25 2.93 2.01
C MET A 135 13.63 1.77 1.22
N LYS A 136 12.35 1.50 1.48
CA LYS A 136 11.57 0.41 0.87
C LYS A 136 10.37 0.95 0.10
N ALA A 137 10.17 0.44 -1.12
CA ALA A 137 9.05 0.78 -1.99
C ALA A 137 8.00 -0.32 -2.01
N VAL A 138 6.73 0.05 -1.85
CA VAL A 138 5.58 -0.79 -2.18
C VAL A 138 5.01 -0.28 -3.49
N LEU A 139 5.06 -1.09 -4.54
CA LEU A 139 4.70 -0.69 -5.91
C LEU A 139 3.34 -1.26 -6.30
N TYR A 140 2.34 -0.38 -6.53
CA TYR A 140 1.05 -0.85 -7.02
C TYR A 140 0.92 -0.70 -8.54
N LEU A 141 0.40 -1.78 -9.15
CA LEU A 141 0.46 -2.01 -10.60
C LEU A 141 -0.78 -1.56 -11.36
N ASN A 142 -1.93 -1.49 -10.70
CA ASN A 142 -3.22 -1.17 -11.31
C ASN A 142 -4.02 -0.22 -10.41
N ASN A 143 -5.20 0.19 -10.85
CA ASN A 143 -6.13 0.97 -10.04
C ASN A 143 -7.57 0.59 -10.43
N SER A 144 -8.47 0.52 -9.46
CA SER A 144 -9.89 0.39 -9.77
C SER A 144 -10.54 1.73 -10.10
N TRP A 145 -9.92 2.84 -9.65
CA TRP A 145 -10.41 4.19 -9.85
C TRP A 145 -9.81 4.87 -11.08
N GLU A 146 -10.57 5.76 -11.69
CA GLU A 146 -10.24 6.43 -12.95
C GLU A 146 -9.01 7.34 -12.85
N TRP A 147 -8.70 7.88 -11.68
CA TRP A 147 -7.65 8.91 -11.55
C TRP A 147 -6.24 8.48 -11.98
N SER A 148 -5.97 7.18 -12.09
CA SER A 148 -4.74 6.70 -12.73
C SER A 148 -5.00 5.67 -13.85
N GLY A 149 -6.20 5.61 -14.41
CA GLY A 149 -6.57 4.72 -15.51
C GLY A 149 -7.03 3.33 -15.01
N GLY A 150 -6.21 2.29 -15.16
CA GLY A 150 -6.50 0.97 -14.60
C GLY A 150 -7.68 0.27 -15.25
N TYR A 151 -8.69 -0.16 -14.48
CA TYR A 151 -9.82 -0.97 -14.97
C TYR A 151 -10.46 -0.40 -16.23
N GLY A 152 -10.77 0.90 -16.23
CA GLY A 152 -11.37 1.55 -17.40
C GLY A 152 -10.48 1.47 -18.62
N PHE A 153 -9.18 1.71 -18.49
CA PHE A 153 -8.24 1.58 -19.59
C PHE A 153 -8.23 0.17 -20.19
N TYR A 154 -8.12 -0.86 -19.35
CA TYR A 154 -8.07 -2.24 -19.86
C TYR A 154 -9.39 -2.67 -20.50
N LEU A 155 -10.54 -2.21 -19.97
CA LEU A 155 -11.84 -2.43 -20.61
C LEU A 155 -11.93 -1.77 -21.99
N GLU A 156 -11.50 -0.52 -22.14
CA GLU A 156 -11.47 0.19 -23.42
C GLU A 156 -10.57 -0.55 -24.43
N GLN A 157 -9.39 -0.93 -24.03
CA GLN A 157 -8.43 -1.65 -24.87
C GLN A 157 -8.87 -3.09 -25.20
N ALA A 158 -9.73 -3.68 -24.35
CA ALA A 158 -10.38 -4.96 -24.63
C ALA A 158 -11.59 -4.85 -25.55
N GLY A 159 -11.93 -3.65 -26.03
CA GLY A 159 -13.03 -3.43 -26.97
C GLY A 159 -14.40 -3.18 -26.32
N ALA A 160 -14.46 -2.91 -25.01
CA ALA A 160 -15.71 -2.60 -24.32
C ALA A 160 -16.24 -1.18 -24.60
N GLY A 161 -15.55 -0.39 -25.44
CA GLY A 161 -15.88 0.99 -25.73
C GLY A 161 -15.40 1.97 -24.66
N LYS A 162 -15.63 3.27 -24.88
CA LYS A 162 -15.24 4.33 -23.93
C LYS A 162 -15.95 4.13 -22.60
N GLN A 163 -15.17 4.16 -21.52
CA GLN A 163 -15.70 3.97 -20.19
C GLN A 163 -16.18 5.28 -19.56
N PRO A 164 -17.23 5.24 -18.72
CA PRO A 164 -17.72 6.41 -18.03
C PRO A 164 -16.71 6.95 -17.03
N ARG A 165 -16.75 8.26 -16.78
CA ARG A 165 -15.92 8.97 -15.81
C ARG A 165 -16.76 9.49 -14.64
N PRO A 166 -16.30 9.37 -13.39
CA PRO A 166 -17.09 9.81 -12.23
C PRO A 166 -17.57 11.25 -12.32
N ASN A 167 -16.71 12.17 -12.78
CA ASN A 167 -17.01 13.59 -12.84
C ASN A 167 -17.90 14.02 -14.04
N GLU A 168 -17.95 13.21 -15.09
CA GLU A 168 -18.73 13.48 -16.31
C GLU A 168 -20.06 12.72 -16.28
N ASP A 169 -20.03 11.45 -15.91
CA ASP A 169 -21.15 10.51 -16.04
C ASP A 169 -21.73 10.09 -14.68
N GLY A 170 -21.04 10.46 -13.58
CA GLY A 170 -21.41 10.13 -12.21
C GLY A 170 -20.86 8.79 -11.70
N TYR A 171 -20.68 8.72 -10.40
CA TYR A 171 -20.10 7.52 -9.73
C TYR A 171 -20.90 6.24 -9.97
N GLN A 172 -22.21 6.31 -10.06
CA GLN A 172 -23.02 5.10 -10.27
C GLN A 172 -22.76 4.46 -11.63
N ALA A 173 -22.73 5.27 -12.70
CA ALA A 173 -22.42 4.78 -14.04
C ALA A 173 -21.00 4.21 -14.11
N PHE A 174 -20.04 4.90 -13.48
CA PHE A 174 -18.67 4.44 -13.38
C PHE A 174 -18.58 3.08 -12.69
N MET A 175 -19.13 2.91 -11.48
CA MET A 175 -19.06 1.66 -10.73
C MET A 175 -19.71 0.49 -11.48
N GLN A 176 -20.85 0.71 -12.12
CA GLN A 176 -21.50 -0.31 -12.95
C GLN A 176 -20.63 -0.76 -14.12
N ALA A 177 -19.92 0.17 -14.76
CA ALA A 177 -18.99 -0.16 -15.83
C ALA A 177 -17.75 -0.89 -15.30
N MET A 178 -17.17 -0.45 -14.20
CA MET A 178 -15.98 -1.07 -13.61
C MET A 178 -16.24 -2.49 -13.10
N ALA A 179 -17.48 -2.82 -12.70
CA ALA A 179 -17.87 -4.19 -12.35
C ALA A 179 -17.63 -5.18 -13.51
N GLN A 180 -17.65 -4.71 -14.77
CA GLN A 180 -17.39 -5.55 -15.95
C GLN A 180 -15.92 -5.96 -16.06
N TYR A 181 -14.99 -5.29 -15.38
CA TYR A 181 -13.59 -5.65 -15.43
C TYR A 181 -13.36 -7.08 -14.93
N ALA A 182 -13.96 -7.44 -13.80
CA ALA A 182 -13.83 -8.79 -13.23
C ALA A 182 -14.32 -9.90 -14.16
N LEU A 183 -15.21 -9.57 -15.11
CA LEU A 183 -15.82 -10.48 -16.09
C LEU A 183 -15.11 -10.49 -17.45
N ASN A 184 -14.06 -9.68 -17.65
CA ASN A 184 -13.45 -9.46 -18.95
C ASN A 184 -12.06 -10.11 -19.05
N ASP A 185 -12.03 -11.36 -19.53
CA ASP A 185 -10.78 -12.11 -19.71
C ASP A 185 -9.76 -11.41 -20.63
N GLN A 186 -10.21 -10.62 -21.61
CA GLN A 186 -9.31 -9.90 -22.49
C GLN A 186 -8.65 -8.73 -21.77
N ALA A 187 -9.38 -8.00 -20.93
CA ALA A 187 -8.82 -6.97 -20.09
C ALA A 187 -7.77 -7.55 -19.11
N HIS A 188 -8.06 -8.71 -18.54
CA HIS A 188 -7.09 -9.42 -17.67
C HIS A 188 -5.81 -9.81 -18.41
N LYS A 189 -5.90 -10.31 -19.64
CA LYS A 189 -4.71 -10.66 -20.45
C LYS A 189 -3.83 -9.44 -20.73
N LEU A 190 -4.43 -8.29 -21.02
CA LEU A 190 -3.69 -7.04 -21.23
C LEU A 190 -2.99 -6.60 -19.94
N PHE A 191 -3.68 -6.67 -18.81
CA PHE A 191 -3.08 -6.40 -17.50
C PHE A 191 -1.95 -7.38 -17.17
N TYR A 192 -2.11 -8.67 -17.42
CA TYR A 192 -1.06 -9.67 -17.17
C TYR A 192 0.19 -9.45 -18.04
N GLN A 193 0.01 -8.94 -19.25
CA GLN A 193 1.17 -8.54 -20.08
C GLN A 193 1.92 -7.36 -19.46
N TYR A 194 1.19 -6.33 -19.00
CA TYR A 194 1.76 -5.20 -18.28
C TYR A 194 2.51 -5.66 -17.01
N VAL A 195 1.94 -6.57 -16.24
CA VAL A 195 2.61 -7.14 -15.05
C VAL A 195 3.95 -7.78 -15.42
N ARG A 196 4.00 -8.57 -16.52
CA ARG A 196 5.25 -9.18 -17.00
C ARG A 196 6.29 -8.14 -17.40
N ASP A 197 5.85 -7.11 -18.11
CA ASP A 197 6.73 -6.07 -18.62
C ASP A 197 7.35 -5.24 -17.47
N ILE A 198 6.57 -4.93 -16.44
CA ILE A 198 7.06 -4.15 -15.29
C ILE A 198 7.95 -5.00 -14.38
N ILE A 199 7.50 -6.19 -13.98
CA ILE A 199 8.28 -7.05 -13.07
C ILE A 199 9.55 -7.54 -13.73
N GLY A 200 9.53 -7.81 -15.03
CA GLY A 200 10.70 -8.23 -15.82
C GLY A 200 11.71 -7.14 -16.12
N ARG A 201 11.48 -5.91 -15.63
CA ARG A 201 12.35 -4.76 -15.92
C ARG A 201 13.69 -4.88 -15.20
N THR A 202 14.74 -4.37 -15.86
CA THR A 202 16.05 -4.09 -15.25
C THR A 202 16.21 -2.60 -15.10
N ASN A 203 16.55 -2.15 -13.90
CA ASN A 203 16.78 -0.74 -13.58
C ASN A 203 17.98 -0.20 -14.37
N ARG A 204 17.79 0.84 -15.16
CA ARG A 204 18.83 1.39 -16.05
C ARG A 204 19.98 2.08 -15.32
N TYR A 205 19.79 2.53 -14.08
CA TYR A 205 20.81 3.23 -13.31
C TYR A 205 21.65 2.30 -12.45
N THR A 206 21.04 1.19 -11.94
CA THR A 206 21.72 0.22 -11.07
C THR A 206 22.13 -1.05 -11.81
N ASN A 207 21.55 -1.31 -12.97
CA ASN A 207 21.66 -2.56 -13.72
C ASN A 207 21.21 -3.80 -12.92
N VAL A 208 20.33 -3.60 -11.94
CA VAL A 208 19.71 -4.66 -11.14
C VAL A 208 18.32 -4.96 -11.70
N ALA A 209 17.97 -6.22 -11.89
CA ALA A 209 16.61 -6.60 -12.23
C ALA A 209 15.65 -6.25 -11.09
N TYR A 210 14.43 -5.80 -11.38
CA TYR A 210 13.47 -5.43 -10.32
C TYR A 210 13.20 -6.58 -9.36
N VAL A 211 13.16 -7.81 -9.85
CA VAL A 211 13.01 -9.01 -9.01
C VAL A 211 14.16 -9.25 -8.03
N ASP A 212 15.30 -8.60 -8.25
CA ASP A 212 16.50 -8.69 -7.41
C ASP A 212 16.81 -7.37 -6.67
N ASP A 213 15.94 -6.36 -6.76
CA ASP A 213 16.16 -5.05 -6.15
C ASP A 213 15.61 -5.00 -4.71
N PRO A 214 16.47 -5.02 -3.67
CA PRO A 214 16.02 -5.00 -2.30
C PRO A 214 15.38 -3.67 -1.86
N ALA A 215 15.42 -2.62 -2.68
CA ALA A 215 14.66 -1.40 -2.45
C ALA A 215 13.15 -1.63 -2.64
N ILE A 216 12.74 -2.62 -3.41
CA ILE A 216 11.35 -3.03 -3.52
C ILE A 216 11.01 -3.93 -2.33
N MET A 217 9.95 -3.62 -1.60
CA MET A 217 9.40 -4.48 -0.54
C MET A 217 8.32 -5.40 -1.10
N ALA A 218 7.41 -4.84 -1.88
CA ALA A 218 6.22 -5.58 -2.30
C ALA A 218 5.68 -5.10 -3.65
N TRP A 219 5.06 -6.03 -4.36
CA TRP A 219 4.15 -5.78 -5.45
C TRP A 219 2.71 -5.77 -4.95
N GLN A 220 1.94 -4.77 -5.35
CA GLN A 220 0.50 -4.76 -5.13
C GLN A 220 -0.24 -4.91 -6.45
N ILE A 221 -1.27 -5.77 -6.46
CA ILE A 221 -2.07 -6.02 -7.66
C ILE A 221 -2.69 -4.72 -8.15
N GLY A 222 -3.14 -3.86 -7.23
CA GLY A 222 -3.63 -2.55 -7.60
C GLY A 222 -3.87 -1.62 -6.42
N ASN A 223 -4.31 -0.41 -6.73
CA ASN A 223 -4.90 0.51 -5.77
C ASN A 223 -6.39 0.21 -5.67
N GLU A 224 -6.82 -0.18 -4.47
CA GLU A 224 -8.23 -0.42 -4.13
C GLU A 224 -8.99 -1.32 -5.12
N PRO A 225 -8.46 -2.52 -5.47
CA PRO A 225 -9.21 -3.43 -6.32
C PRO A 225 -10.58 -3.75 -5.71
N ARG A 226 -11.64 -3.69 -6.55
CA ARG A 226 -13.03 -3.90 -6.15
C ARG A 226 -13.79 -4.78 -7.12
N ALA A 227 -14.79 -5.48 -6.60
CA ALA A 227 -15.77 -6.19 -7.41
C ALA A 227 -16.82 -5.27 -8.03
N PHE A 228 -17.22 -4.20 -7.33
CA PHE A 228 -18.24 -3.21 -7.70
C PHE A 228 -19.67 -3.76 -7.84
N SER A 229 -19.90 -5.05 -7.78
CA SER A 229 -21.22 -5.67 -7.76
C SER A 229 -21.19 -7.05 -7.10
N ASP A 230 -22.34 -7.55 -6.67
CA ASP A 230 -22.44 -8.90 -6.09
C ASP A 230 -22.14 -9.98 -7.13
N GLU A 231 -22.58 -9.80 -8.37
CA GLU A 231 -22.34 -10.75 -9.47
C GLU A 231 -20.85 -10.87 -9.83
N SER A 232 -20.08 -9.81 -9.58
CA SER A 232 -18.66 -9.78 -9.90
C SER A 232 -17.75 -10.32 -8.79
N LYS A 233 -18.26 -10.63 -7.60
CA LYS A 233 -17.47 -11.10 -6.44
C LYS A 233 -16.66 -12.36 -6.72
N GLU A 234 -17.28 -13.39 -7.31
CA GLU A 234 -16.57 -14.63 -7.64
C GLU A 234 -15.55 -14.46 -8.75
N PRO A 235 -15.86 -13.82 -9.89
CA PRO A 235 -14.86 -13.48 -10.91
C PRO A 235 -13.72 -12.59 -10.37
N PHE A 236 -14.03 -11.64 -9.51
CA PHE A 236 -13.05 -10.79 -8.85
C PHE A 236 -12.05 -11.59 -7.99
N ALA A 237 -12.55 -12.49 -7.14
CA ALA A 237 -11.69 -13.35 -6.34
C ALA A 237 -10.81 -14.25 -7.21
N LYS A 238 -11.34 -14.78 -8.30
CA LYS A 238 -10.59 -15.57 -9.29
C LYS A 238 -9.48 -14.73 -9.92
N TRP A 239 -9.80 -13.53 -10.40
CA TRP A 239 -8.81 -12.63 -11.00
C TRP A 239 -7.69 -12.28 -10.03
N LEU A 240 -7.99 -11.97 -8.76
CA LEU A 240 -6.96 -11.69 -7.74
C LEU A 240 -6.03 -12.88 -7.53
N SER A 241 -6.59 -14.10 -7.48
CA SER A 241 -5.79 -15.32 -7.34
C SER A 241 -4.89 -15.57 -8.56
N GLU A 242 -5.40 -15.36 -9.77
CA GLU A 242 -4.61 -15.49 -11.01
C GLU A 242 -3.52 -14.42 -11.09
N ALA A 243 -3.81 -13.18 -10.73
CA ALA A 243 -2.84 -12.08 -10.72
C ALA A 243 -1.73 -12.32 -9.69
N SER A 244 -2.08 -12.72 -8.46
CA SER A 244 -1.10 -13.04 -7.42
C SER A 244 -0.22 -14.23 -7.79
N ALA A 245 -0.80 -15.26 -8.40
CA ALA A 245 -0.06 -16.42 -8.90
C ALA A 245 0.94 -16.02 -10.00
N LEU A 246 0.53 -15.17 -10.95
CA LEU A 246 1.42 -14.65 -11.99
C LEU A 246 2.59 -13.86 -11.38
N ILE A 247 2.31 -12.94 -10.46
CA ILE A 247 3.37 -12.16 -9.81
C ILE A 247 4.32 -13.09 -9.08
N ARG A 248 3.82 -14.09 -8.34
CA ARG A 248 4.64 -15.08 -7.64
C ARG A 248 5.44 -15.99 -8.57
N GLU A 249 4.94 -16.27 -9.77
CA GLU A 249 5.69 -16.98 -10.81
C GLU A 249 6.90 -16.17 -11.27
N LEU A 250 6.70 -14.88 -11.49
CA LEU A 250 7.74 -13.95 -11.98
C LEU A 250 8.75 -13.55 -10.90
N ASP A 251 8.31 -13.43 -9.67
CA ASP A 251 9.10 -12.91 -8.55
C ASP A 251 8.97 -13.79 -7.30
N LYS A 252 10.11 -14.32 -6.84
CA LYS A 252 10.19 -15.17 -5.64
C LYS A 252 10.69 -14.42 -4.40
N ASN A 253 11.20 -13.21 -4.57
CA ASN A 253 11.88 -12.47 -3.52
C ASN A 253 10.96 -11.48 -2.79
N HIS A 254 10.07 -10.80 -3.53
CA HIS A 254 9.27 -9.72 -2.96
C HIS A 254 7.93 -10.22 -2.41
N LEU A 255 7.40 -9.47 -1.48
CA LEU A 255 6.06 -9.69 -0.94
C LEU A 255 4.99 -9.32 -1.97
N ILE A 256 3.82 -9.91 -1.82
CA ILE A 256 2.65 -9.62 -2.66
C ILE A 256 1.47 -9.28 -1.77
N SER A 257 0.75 -8.21 -2.11
CA SER A 257 -0.53 -7.89 -1.50
C SER A 257 -1.56 -7.41 -2.53
N ILE A 258 -2.79 -7.34 -2.12
CA ILE A 258 -3.90 -6.93 -2.99
C ILE A 258 -3.86 -5.42 -3.21
N GLY A 259 -3.60 -4.62 -2.16
CA GLY A 259 -3.77 -3.17 -2.14
C GLY A 259 -5.23 -2.76 -1.91
N SER A 260 -6.00 -3.61 -1.22
CA SER A 260 -7.44 -3.45 -0.99
C SER A 260 -7.74 -2.46 0.13
N GLU A 261 -8.89 -1.77 0.03
CA GLU A 261 -9.48 -1.03 1.16
C GLU A 261 -9.78 -1.95 2.35
N GLY A 262 -9.87 -3.26 2.13
CA GLY A 262 -10.30 -4.24 3.12
C GLY A 262 -11.73 -4.72 2.87
N ILE A 263 -12.51 -4.85 3.93
CA ILE A 263 -13.91 -5.32 3.86
C ILE A 263 -14.76 -4.38 2.98
N TRP A 264 -14.51 -3.06 3.05
CA TRP A 264 -15.19 -2.08 2.20
C TRP A 264 -14.95 -2.33 0.71
N GLY A 265 -13.69 -2.59 0.32
CA GLY A 265 -13.30 -2.96 -1.05
C GLY A 265 -13.85 -4.30 -1.54
N CYS A 266 -14.35 -5.13 -0.64
CA CYS A 266 -15.04 -6.38 -0.92
C CYS A 266 -16.58 -6.25 -0.83
N GLU A 267 -17.14 -5.09 -1.14
CA GLU A 267 -18.58 -4.80 -1.10
C GLU A 267 -19.22 -5.10 0.28
N ASN A 268 -18.49 -4.78 1.36
CA ASN A 268 -18.84 -5.08 2.75
C ASN A 268 -19.01 -6.58 3.05
N ASP A 269 -18.44 -7.44 2.23
CA ASP A 269 -18.47 -8.89 2.40
C ASP A 269 -17.19 -9.37 3.12
N THR A 270 -17.31 -9.57 4.43
CA THR A 270 -16.22 -10.05 5.28
C THR A 270 -15.70 -11.42 4.84
N ALA A 271 -16.59 -12.31 4.36
CA ALA A 271 -16.18 -13.64 3.92
C ALA A 271 -15.37 -13.57 2.60
N LEU A 272 -15.75 -12.69 1.69
CA LEU A 272 -14.98 -12.42 0.48
C LEU A 272 -13.60 -11.87 0.83
N TYR A 273 -13.52 -10.85 1.70
CA TYR A 273 -12.24 -10.26 2.11
C TYR A 273 -11.33 -11.30 2.80
N GLU A 274 -11.88 -12.11 3.70
CA GLU A 274 -11.14 -13.21 4.32
C GLU A 274 -10.61 -14.20 3.28
N ARG A 275 -11.44 -14.62 2.34
CA ARG A 275 -11.07 -15.57 1.29
C ARG A 275 -9.97 -15.07 0.38
N VAL A 276 -10.09 -13.85 -0.16
CA VAL A 276 -9.05 -13.30 -1.05
C VAL A 276 -7.75 -13.03 -0.31
N SER A 277 -7.83 -12.65 0.97
CA SER A 277 -6.66 -12.47 1.83
C SER A 277 -6.00 -13.79 2.23
N ALA A 278 -6.74 -14.90 2.22
CA ALA A 278 -6.22 -16.23 2.54
C ALA A 278 -5.41 -16.86 1.39
N ASP A 279 -5.47 -16.30 0.17
CA ASP A 279 -4.70 -16.81 -0.98
C ASP A 279 -3.24 -17.03 -0.60
N PRO A 280 -2.63 -18.19 -0.94
CA PRO A 280 -1.26 -18.53 -0.52
C PRO A 280 -0.19 -17.60 -1.11
N ASN A 281 -0.45 -16.94 -2.23
CA ASN A 281 0.47 -15.98 -2.83
C ASN A 281 0.39 -14.58 -2.20
N ILE A 282 -0.68 -14.27 -1.47
CA ILE A 282 -0.83 -13.00 -0.75
C ILE A 282 -0.12 -13.09 0.59
N ASP A 283 0.89 -12.27 0.79
CA ASP A 283 1.74 -12.30 1.98
C ASP A 283 1.18 -11.50 3.15
N TYR A 284 0.49 -10.40 2.90
CA TYR A 284 -0.08 -9.57 3.95
C TYR A 284 -1.41 -8.93 3.53
N MET A 285 -2.18 -8.55 4.54
CA MET A 285 -3.49 -7.94 4.39
C MET A 285 -3.41 -6.42 4.39
N ASN A 286 -4.36 -5.78 3.73
CA ASN A 286 -4.43 -4.33 3.61
C ASN A 286 -5.73 -3.80 4.22
N ALA A 287 -5.70 -2.57 4.72
CA ALA A 287 -6.86 -1.78 5.06
C ALA A 287 -6.61 -0.31 4.71
N HIS A 288 -7.59 0.34 4.06
CA HIS A 288 -7.66 1.78 3.86
C HIS A 288 -8.85 2.31 4.66
N ILE A 289 -8.75 3.52 5.20
CA ILE A 289 -9.77 4.06 6.10
C ILE A 289 -10.05 5.52 5.74
N TRP A 290 -11.22 5.76 5.12
CA TRP A 290 -11.59 7.06 4.56
C TRP A 290 -12.88 7.62 5.15
N PRO A 291 -12.86 8.22 6.37
CA PRO A 291 -14.07 8.67 7.07
C PRO A 291 -14.89 9.68 6.28
N TYR A 292 -14.23 10.60 5.57
CA TYR A 292 -14.91 11.59 4.75
C TYR A 292 -15.62 10.94 3.56
N ASN A 293 -14.91 10.09 2.80
CA ASN A 293 -15.44 9.42 1.62
C ASN A 293 -16.59 8.44 1.97
N TRP A 294 -16.55 7.86 3.16
CA TRP A 294 -17.56 6.92 3.65
C TRP A 294 -18.67 7.59 4.48
N ASN A 295 -18.79 8.92 4.41
CA ASN A 295 -19.80 9.71 5.14
C ASN A 295 -19.78 9.55 6.67
N TRP A 296 -18.66 9.13 7.25
CA TRP A 296 -18.47 9.16 8.71
C TRP A 296 -18.11 10.55 9.22
N ALA A 297 -17.53 11.36 8.34
CA ALA A 297 -17.34 12.79 8.53
C ALA A 297 -17.99 13.58 7.37
N LYS A 298 -18.43 14.81 7.62
CA LYS A 298 -19.05 15.68 6.62
C LYS A 298 -18.24 16.96 6.48
N LYS A 299 -18.20 17.51 5.24
CA LYS A 299 -17.47 18.72 4.90
C LYS A 299 -17.68 19.87 5.89
N ASP A 300 -18.94 20.13 6.24
CA ASP A 300 -19.34 21.29 7.08
C ASP A 300 -19.31 20.99 8.59
N SER A 301 -18.82 19.82 9.00
CA SER A 301 -18.86 19.36 10.39
C SER A 301 -17.69 18.42 10.72
N LEU A 302 -16.51 18.71 10.19
CA LEU A 302 -15.34 17.84 10.39
C LEU A 302 -14.97 17.69 11.86
N GLN A 303 -14.95 18.81 12.62
CA GLN A 303 -14.61 18.81 14.03
C GLN A 303 -15.67 18.12 14.89
N GLU A 304 -16.95 18.35 14.61
CA GLU A 304 -18.06 17.73 15.33
C GLU A 304 -18.19 16.23 15.05
N ASN A 305 -17.74 15.79 13.87
CA ASN A 305 -17.81 14.40 13.47
C ASN A 305 -16.56 13.57 13.87
N ILE A 306 -15.54 14.20 14.46
CA ILE A 306 -14.26 13.51 14.73
C ILE A 306 -14.44 12.27 15.61
N GLN A 307 -15.28 12.33 16.64
CA GLN A 307 -15.52 11.18 17.51
C GLN A 307 -16.17 10.04 16.73
N ARG A 308 -17.19 10.32 15.92
CA ARG A 308 -17.85 9.30 15.07
C ARG A 308 -16.88 8.70 14.06
N ALA A 309 -16.04 9.53 13.44
CA ALA A 309 -15.02 9.07 12.51
C ALA A 309 -14.03 8.14 13.20
N CYS A 310 -13.55 8.48 14.38
CA CYS A 310 -12.66 7.64 15.19
C CYS A 310 -13.33 6.32 15.59
N ASP A 311 -14.56 6.36 16.11
CA ASP A 311 -15.27 5.16 16.58
C ASP A 311 -15.50 4.18 15.43
N ASN A 312 -16.02 4.63 14.28
CA ASN A 312 -16.26 3.80 13.12
C ASN A 312 -14.94 3.23 12.54
N SER A 313 -13.91 4.06 12.46
CA SER A 313 -12.57 3.61 12.01
C SER A 313 -11.98 2.57 12.96
N GLY A 314 -12.17 2.76 14.26
CA GLY A 314 -11.73 1.81 15.28
C GLY A 314 -12.42 0.46 15.16
N GLU A 315 -13.74 0.42 14.98
CA GLU A 315 -14.47 -0.83 14.78
C GLU A 315 -14.05 -1.52 13.46
N TYR A 316 -13.91 -0.75 12.39
CA TYR A 316 -13.41 -1.26 11.12
C TYR A 316 -12.02 -1.90 11.26
N LEU A 317 -11.08 -1.21 11.88
CA LEU A 317 -9.72 -1.71 12.09
C LEU A 317 -9.68 -2.94 13.01
N LYS A 318 -10.49 -2.99 14.08
CA LYS A 318 -10.58 -4.15 14.97
C LYS A 318 -10.99 -5.42 14.22
N GLU A 319 -11.94 -5.31 13.29
CA GLU A 319 -12.36 -6.48 12.50
C GLU A 319 -11.24 -6.96 11.57
N HIS A 320 -10.49 -6.05 10.94
CA HIS A 320 -9.32 -6.41 10.12
C HIS A 320 -8.22 -7.05 10.96
N ILE A 321 -7.95 -6.54 12.15
CA ILE A 321 -7.01 -7.12 13.13
C ILE A 321 -7.45 -8.55 13.50
N ARG A 322 -8.75 -8.75 13.76
CA ARG A 322 -9.29 -10.08 14.08
C ARG A 322 -9.06 -11.08 12.95
N LEU A 323 -9.33 -10.66 11.71
CA LEU A 323 -9.13 -11.50 10.51
C LEU A 323 -7.64 -11.78 10.25
N ALA A 324 -6.78 -10.78 10.41
CA ALA A 324 -5.33 -10.94 10.25
C ALA A 324 -4.76 -11.96 11.26
N ARG A 325 -5.22 -11.92 12.51
CA ARG A 325 -4.87 -12.93 13.52
C ARG A 325 -5.39 -14.31 13.16
N LYS A 326 -6.62 -14.41 12.65
CA LYS A 326 -7.20 -15.68 12.19
C LYS A 326 -6.38 -16.30 11.06
N LEU A 327 -5.96 -15.48 10.09
CA LEU A 327 -5.18 -15.93 8.93
C LEU A 327 -3.67 -16.03 9.21
N GLN A 328 -3.19 -15.58 10.38
CA GLN A 328 -1.79 -15.51 10.73
C GLN A 328 -0.98 -14.75 9.64
N LYS A 329 -1.52 -13.61 9.19
CA LYS A 329 -0.89 -12.72 8.20
C LYS A 329 -0.68 -11.33 8.79
N PRO A 330 0.43 -10.64 8.46
CA PRO A 330 0.60 -9.25 8.82
C PRO A 330 -0.53 -8.39 8.26
N LEU A 331 -0.93 -7.35 8.98
CA LEU A 331 -1.85 -6.32 8.50
C LEU A 331 -1.09 -5.02 8.29
N VAL A 332 -1.36 -4.32 7.19
CA VAL A 332 -0.88 -2.96 6.95
C VAL A 332 -2.08 -2.04 6.74
N VAL A 333 -2.16 -0.97 7.52
CA VAL A 333 -3.03 0.16 7.22
C VAL A 333 -2.31 1.02 6.18
N GLU A 334 -2.73 0.94 4.92
CA GLU A 334 -1.95 1.52 3.82
C GLU A 334 -2.39 2.91 3.43
N GLU A 335 -3.63 3.24 3.74
CA GLU A 335 -4.17 4.58 3.54
C GLU A 335 -5.11 4.95 4.68
N PHE A 336 -4.95 6.14 5.17
CA PHE A 336 -5.94 6.86 5.94
C PHE A 336 -5.66 8.35 5.82
N GLY A 337 -6.71 9.14 5.92
CA GLY A 337 -6.60 10.59 5.85
C GLY A 337 -7.79 11.27 6.52
N TYR A 338 -7.64 12.55 6.77
CA TYR A 338 -8.70 13.43 7.26
C TYR A 338 -8.48 14.83 6.70
N PRO A 339 -9.54 15.51 6.20
CA PRO A 339 -9.39 16.86 5.66
C PRO A 339 -8.89 17.86 6.70
N ARG A 340 -8.31 18.98 6.22
CA ARG A 340 -7.96 20.13 7.06
C ARG A 340 -9.22 20.79 7.64
N ASP A 341 -9.06 21.50 8.74
CA ASP A 341 -10.16 22.22 9.39
C ASP A 341 -10.86 23.14 8.37
N ASP A 342 -12.17 23.28 8.49
CA ASP A 342 -13.04 24.04 7.58
C ASP A 342 -12.92 23.62 6.09
N PHE A 343 -12.49 22.40 5.84
CA PHE A 343 -12.27 21.87 4.48
C PHE A 343 -11.34 22.72 3.62
N ARG A 344 -10.32 23.31 4.24
CA ARG A 344 -9.32 24.14 3.56
C ARG A 344 -8.25 23.27 2.90
N TYR A 345 -7.52 23.84 1.95
CA TYR A 345 -6.44 23.15 1.23
C TYR A 345 -5.10 23.88 1.37
N ASP A 346 -5.08 25.12 1.84
CA ASP A 346 -3.86 25.90 1.93
C ASP A 346 -2.85 25.25 2.85
N ALA A 347 -1.60 25.11 2.38
CA ALA A 347 -0.49 24.69 3.22
C ALA A 347 -0.36 25.64 4.43
N GLY A 348 -0.29 25.07 5.64
CA GLY A 348 -0.28 25.83 6.89
C GLY A 348 -1.65 26.23 7.44
N SER A 349 -2.78 25.91 6.77
CA SER A 349 -4.08 26.02 7.41
C SER A 349 -4.25 24.99 8.53
N PRO A 350 -5.11 25.26 9.54
CA PRO A 350 -5.23 24.39 10.71
C PRO A 350 -5.56 22.94 10.37
N THR A 351 -5.06 22.02 11.21
CA THR A 351 -5.24 20.56 11.06
C THR A 351 -5.74 19.91 12.35
N THR A 352 -6.53 20.63 13.17
CA THR A 352 -6.90 20.20 14.52
C THR A 352 -7.65 18.85 14.52
N ALA A 353 -8.67 18.71 13.66
CA ALA A 353 -9.43 17.46 13.53
C ALA A 353 -8.58 16.36 12.93
N ARG A 354 -7.76 16.67 11.90
CA ARG A 354 -6.80 15.76 11.31
C ARG A 354 -5.82 15.21 12.35
N ASP A 355 -5.25 16.05 13.16
CA ASP A 355 -4.27 15.68 14.17
C ASP A 355 -4.87 14.72 15.22
N GLN A 356 -6.09 14.95 15.65
CA GLN A 356 -6.83 14.04 16.53
C GLN A 356 -7.08 12.69 15.86
N TYR A 357 -7.47 12.69 14.59
CA TYR A 357 -7.74 11.48 13.82
C TYR A 357 -6.45 10.67 13.58
N TYR A 358 -5.36 11.34 13.22
CA TYR A 358 -4.04 10.71 13.01
C TYR A 358 -3.52 10.07 14.30
N ASP A 359 -3.56 10.77 15.44
CA ASP A 359 -3.17 10.20 16.74
C ASP A 359 -4.01 8.97 17.08
N TYR A 360 -5.31 9.02 16.80
CA TYR A 360 -6.19 7.87 17.03
C TYR A 360 -5.83 6.66 16.17
N ILE A 361 -5.68 6.83 14.86
CA ILE A 361 -5.37 5.72 13.93
C ILE A 361 -3.99 5.14 14.22
N PHE A 362 -2.96 5.97 14.37
CA PHE A 362 -1.62 5.49 14.70
C PHE A 362 -1.60 4.74 16.03
N ARG A 363 -2.27 5.25 17.05
CA ARG A 363 -2.37 4.58 18.36
C ARG A 363 -3.04 3.22 18.24
N MET A 364 -4.13 3.11 17.50
CA MET A 364 -4.83 1.84 17.29
C MET A 364 -3.99 0.86 16.46
N ALA A 365 -3.43 1.31 15.34
CA ALA A 365 -2.64 0.48 14.44
C ALA A 365 -1.31 0.05 15.07
N MET A 366 -0.51 1.02 15.51
CA MET A 366 0.82 0.72 16.06
C MET A 366 0.77 0.19 17.50
N GLY A 367 -0.38 0.26 18.17
CA GLY A 367 -0.63 -0.39 19.46
C GLY A 367 -0.85 -1.90 19.35
N ASP A 368 -1.14 -2.43 18.17
CA ASP A 368 -1.41 -3.86 17.97
C ASP A 368 -0.27 -4.55 17.21
N SER A 369 0.23 -5.67 17.76
CA SER A 369 1.40 -6.38 17.22
C SER A 369 1.15 -7.06 15.87
N ILE A 370 -0.10 -7.29 15.44
CA ILE A 370 -0.41 -7.86 14.13
C ILE A 370 -0.28 -6.84 13.00
N VAL A 371 -0.39 -5.54 13.34
CA VAL A 371 -0.20 -4.44 12.39
C VAL A 371 1.29 -4.16 12.23
N LYS A 372 1.82 -4.37 11.05
CA LYS A 372 3.25 -4.25 10.76
C LYS A 372 3.60 -2.99 9.97
N GLY A 373 2.62 -2.29 9.44
CA GLY A 373 2.82 -1.03 8.74
C GLY A 373 1.62 -0.12 8.88
N CYS A 374 1.87 1.20 8.88
CA CYS A 374 0.83 2.21 8.89
C CYS A 374 1.27 3.41 8.04
N ASN A 375 0.63 3.60 6.89
CA ASN A 375 0.92 4.68 5.95
C ASN A 375 -0.23 5.68 5.94
N PHE A 376 0.08 6.95 6.09
CA PHE A 376 -0.91 8.00 5.88
C PHE A 376 -1.01 8.39 4.39
N TRP A 377 -2.13 8.93 3.99
CA TRP A 377 -2.33 9.57 2.71
C TRP A 377 -2.33 11.07 2.89
N ALA A 378 -1.40 11.80 2.28
CA ALA A 378 -0.19 11.38 1.63
C ALA A 378 0.86 12.48 1.82
N TRP A 379 2.12 12.19 1.50
CA TRP A 379 3.19 13.18 1.63
C TRP A 379 3.05 14.27 0.57
N GLY A 380 2.89 15.51 0.99
CA GLY A 380 2.89 16.70 0.15
C GLY A 380 4.24 17.42 0.15
N GLY A 381 4.99 17.25 1.24
CA GLY A 381 6.35 17.76 1.38
C GLY A 381 6.47 19.25 1.14
N GLU A 382 7.47 19.64 0.34
CA GLU A 382 7.73 21.05 -0.01
C GLU A 382 6.78 21.61 -1.08
N ALA A 383 5.85 20.80 -1.63
CA ALA A 383 4.91 21.28 -2.63
C ALA A 383 4.02 22.41 -2.09
N ARG A 384 3.72 23.37 -2.97
CA ARG A 384 2.73 24.43 -2.73
C ARG A 384 1.82 24.48 -3.94
N PRO A 385 0.60 23.89 -3.85
CA PRO A 385 -0.34 23.86 -4.96
C PRO A 385 -0.67 25.24 -5.48
N VAL A 386 -0.67 25.40 -6.80
CA VAL A 386 -1.01 26.67 -7.48
C VAL A 386 -2.52 26.73 -7.73
N HIS A 387 -3.09 25.66 -8.30
CA HIS A 387 -4.52 25.51 -8.51
C HIS A 387 -5.07 24.51 -7.47
N GLN A 388 -5.75 25.03 -6.46
CA GLN A 388 -6.13 24.24 -5.30
C GLN A 388 -7.37 23.37 -5.52
N GLU A 389 -8.35 23.83 -6.28
CA GLU A 389 -9.59 23.07 -6.51
C GLU A 389 -9.39 21.92 -7.51
N GLN A 390 -8.50 22.09 -8.47
CA GLN A 390 -8.22 21.15 -9.55
C GLN A 390 -6.78 21.28 -10.01
N TRP A 391 -6.01 20.19 -9.89
CA TRP A 391 -4.66 20.12 -10.42
C TRP A 391 -4.62 20.43 -11.93
N GLN A 392 -3.62 21.17 -12.38
CA GLN A 392 -3.39 21.46 -13.79
C GLN A 392 -1.99 21.03 -14.20
N VAL A 393 -1.86 20.68 -15.48
CA VAL A 393 -0.55 20.30 -16.06
C VAL A 393 0.46 21.42 -15.84
N GLY A 394 1.56 21.10 -15.13
CA GLY A 394 2.61 22.05 -14.75
C GLY A 394 2.57 22.47 -13.28
N ASP A 395 1.49 22.15 -12.56
CA ASP A 395 1.46 22.32 -11.11
C ASP A 395 2.38 21.31 -10.40
N PRO A 396 2.97 21.68 -9.25
CA PRO A 396 3.71 20.72 -8.45
C PRO A 396 2.76 19.62 -7.93
N TYR A 397 3.21 18.36 -8.01
CA TYR A 397 2.48 17.26 -7.37
C TYR A 397 2.56 17.39 -5.85
N CYS A 398 1.44 17.06 -5.19
CA CYS A 398 1.37 16.89 -3.75
C CYS A 398 0.75 15.52 -3.42
N GLY A 399 0.34 15.29 -2.17
CA GLY A 399 -0.26 14.03 -1.77
C GLY A 399 -1.63 13.75 -2.41
N ASP A 400 -2.36 14.81 -2.77
CA ASP A 400 -3.67 14.67 -3.40
C ASP A 400 -3.52 14.50 -4.91
N PRO A 401 -4.08 13.42 -5.52
CA PRO A 401 -4.04 13.23 -6.95
C PRO A 401 -5.00 14.17 -7.69
N ALA A 402 -4.95 14.17 -9.02
CA ALA A 402 -5.58 15.20 -9.86
C ALA A 402 -7.09 15.35 -9.69
N GLN A 403 -7.82 14.32 -9.27
CA GLN A 403 -9.28 14.41 -9.03
C GLN A 403 -9.66 15.03 -7.69
N GLU A 404 -8.71 15.25 -6.79
CA GLU A 404 -8.94 15.81 -5.45
C GLU A 404 -8.51 17.26 -5.36
N ALA A 405 -9.09 18.00 -4.42
CA ALA A 405 -8.62 19.32 -4.08
C ALA A 405 -7.20 19.27 -3.52
N GLN A 406 -6.32 20.06 -4.09
CA GLN A 406 -4.87 19.98 -3.88
C GLN A 406 -4.47 20.58 -2.52
N GLY A 407 -4.13 19.75 -1.57
CA GLY A 407 -3.82 20.10 -0.18
C GLY A 407 -4.85 19.60 0.82
N LEU A 408 -5.95 18.98 0.35
CA LEU A 408 -7.03 18.51 1.23
C LEU A 408 -6.54 17.46 2.23
N ASN A 409 -5.83 16.44 1.75
CA ASN A 409 -5.28 15.36 2.55
C ASN A 409 -3.75 15.41 2.68
N SER A 410 -3.07 16.18 1.83
CA SER A 410 -1.61 16.28 1.84
C SER A 410 -1.06 16.71 3.20
N VAL A 411 0.00 16.05 3.64
CA VAL A 411 0.85 16.47 4.76
C VAL A 411 2.04 17.23 4.20
N PHE A 412 2.06 18.53 4.36
CA PHE A 412 3.16 19.40 3.92
C PHE A 412 4.27 19.48 4.97
N ASP A 413 5.46 19.86 4.56
CA ASP A 413 6.61 20.05 5.44
C ASP A 413 6.38 21.09 6.55
N CYS A 414 5.45 22.01 6.35
CA CYS A 414 5.02 23.02 7.33
C CYS A 414 3.91 22.55 8.31
N ASP A 415 3.35 21.34 8.13
CA ASP A 415 2.32 20.79 9.02
C ASP A 415 2.95 20.19 10.29
N SER A 416 3.61 21.03 11.08
CA SER A 416 4.46 20.64 12.19
C SER A 416 3.73 19.81 13.26
N SER A 417 2.44 20.12 13.54
CA SER A 417 1.64 19.37 14.50
C SER A 417 1.32 17.95 14.03
N THR A 418 0.91 17.80 12.76
CA THR A 418 0.66 16.49 12.15
C THR A 418 1.96 15.66 12.09
N ILE A 419 3.07 16.29 11.67
CA ILE A 419 4.39 15.63 11.63
C ILE A 419 4.82 15.16 13.03
N ALA A 420 4.62 15.99 14.06
CA ALA A 420 4.95 15.62 15.44
C ALA A 420 4.17 14.37 15.90
N ILE A 421 2.90 14.25 15.51
CA ILE A 421 2.07 13.06 15.79
C ILE A 421 2.62 11.84 15.05
N ILE A 422 2.92 11.95 13.75
CA ILE A 422 3.51 10.87 12.96
C ILE A 422 4.80 10.37 13.63
N MET A 423 5.69 11.29 14.01
CA MET A 423 6.97 10.99 14.65
C MET A 423 6.84 10.30 16.01
N LYS A 424 5.76 10.51 16.74
CA LYS A 424 5.47 9.85 18.01
C LYS A 424 5.33 8.33 17.87
N TYR A 425 4.90 7.84 16.71
CA TYR A 425 4.58 6.44 16.45
C TYR A 425 5.59 5.71 15.57
N LYS A 426 6.65 6.39 15.10
CA LYS A 426 7.71 5.72 14.33
C LYS A 426 8.39 4.64 15.19
N GLN A 427 8.86 3.58 14.53
CA GLN A 427 9.49 2.42 15.15
C GLN A 427 11.02 2.48 15.03
#